data_a1c6d9dc0dec4d88bcb9f289be32d541
#
_entry.id   a1c6d9dc0dec4d88bcb9f289be32d541
#
_cell.length_a   1.000
_cell.length_b   1.000
_cell.length_c   1.000
_cell.angle_alpha   90.00
_cell.angle_beta   90.00
_cell.angle_gamma   90.00
#
_symmetry.space_group_name_H-M   'P 1'
#
loop_
_entity.id
_entity.type
_entity.pdbx_description
1 polymer ?
#
loop_
_entity_poly.entity_id
_entity_poly.type
_entity_poly.pdbx_seq_one_letter_code
_entity_poly.pdbx_strand_id
1 'polypeptide(L)'
;MKSAIVSCLIGLTFIFFSCKKDDVNENNNGETNNENLNLDCSYENNNVSKTFDCNVQLEIESVFFETISNDTRTFTVNNIPSHSVGEFPNNANPHSISAQDETIEINLHPQEAGNLTPLQSSNGPAYAFGICLNGVEMDPVAAEPWGKNTSNENYDWNLEATANSLGLDCSNAHVQPNGAYHYHGTPVKYIEKLNPPANEMVLMGWAADGFPVYYSYGYSSANDNTSEVKSLKSSYRLKSGNRPGDGISAPCGEYNGKYVQDYEYVEGLGDLDEANGRTGVTPEFPNGTYYYVVTDEFPGIPRYFVGTPSKDFKLGPN
;
A
#
# COMPACT_ATOMS: atom_id res chain seq x y z
N MET A 1 -42.88 -58.99 23.90
CA MET A 1 -43.91 -59.32 22.93
C MET A 1 -43.63 -58.61 21.63
N LYS A 2 -43.32 -59.41 20.59
CA LYS A 2 -43.49 -59.23 19.13
C LYS A 2 -43.37 -57.82 18.56
N SER A 3 -42.23 -57.44 18.01
CA SER A 3 -41.77 -57.60 16.61
C SER A 3 -42.74 -57.15 15.53
N ALA A 4 -42.39 -56.10 14.78
CA ALA A 4 -42.75 -56.01 13.36
C ALA A 4 -41.69 -55.08 12.67
N ILE A 5 -40.91 -55.73 11.83
CA ILE A 5 -39.97 -55.09 10.87
C ILE A 5 -40.80 -54.81 9.62
N VAL A 6 -40.78 -53.57 9.13
CA VAL A 6 -41.26 -53.22 7.79
C VAL A 6 -40.08 -52.81 6.96
N SER A 7 -39.72 -53.66 6.00
CA SER A 7 -38.71 -53.46 4.97
C SER A 7 -39.33 -52.67 3.81
N CYS A 8 -38.77 -51.55 3.44
CA CYS A 8 -39.15 -50.80 2.24
C CYS A 8 -38.00 -50.85 1.25
N LEU A 9 -38.19 -51.65 0.20
CA LEU A 9 -37.33 -51.70 -0.99
C LEU A 9 -37.57 -50.44 -1.83
N ILE A 10 -36.53 -49.68 -2.08
CA ILE A 10 -36.55 -48.63 -3.12
C ILE A 10 -35.66 -49.09 -4.27
N GLY A 11 -36.31 -49.30 -5.41
CA GLY A 11 -35.67 -49.74 -6.65
C GLY A 11 -34.86 -48.63 -7.28
N LEU A 12 -33.63 -49.00 -7.69
CA LEU A 12 -32.70 -48.17 -8.42
C LEU A 12 -32.98 -48.30 -9.92
N THR A 13 -33.48 -47.23 -10.55
CA THR A 13 -33.65 -47.19 -12.01
C THR A 13 -32.41 -46.57 -12.62
N PHE A 14 -31.59 -47.38 -13.31
CA PHE A 14 -30.50 -46.94 -14.14
C PHE A 14 -31.03 -46.45 -15.48
N ILE A 15 -30.81 -45.18 -15.80
CA ILE A 15 -31.02 -44.62 -17.14
C ILE A 15 -29.68 -44.61 -17.84
N PHE A 16 -29.53 -45.47 -18.87
CA PHE A 16 -28.42 -45.48 -19.78
C PHE A 16 -28.59 -44.37 -20.84
N PHE A 17 -27.72 -43.38 -20.87
CA PHE A 17 -27.59 -42.50 -22.02
C PHE A 17 -26.58 -43.12 -23.01
N SER A 18 -27.07 -43.46 -24.20
CA SER A 18 -26.29 -43.91 -25.34
C SER A 18 -25.64 -42.72 -26.00
N CYS A 19 -24.29 -42.68 -26.06
CA CYS A 19 -23.53 -41.77 -26.92
C CYS A 19 -23.61 -42.31 -28.37
N LYS A 20 -24.17 -41.51 -29.26
CA LYS A 20 -23.97 -41.66 -30.70
C LYS A 20 -22.62 -41.08 -31.08
N LYS A 21 -21.81 -41.90 -31.74
CA LYS A 21 -20.65 -41.46 -32.51
C LYS A 21 -21.15 -40.82 -33.80
N ASP A 22 -20.82 -39.56 -34.02
CA ASP A 22 -20.92 -38.95 -35.33
C ASP A 22 -19.53 -38.90 -35.97
N ASP A 23 -19.50 -39.32 -37.24
CA ASP A 23 -18.31 -39.54 -38.03
C ASP A 23 -17.53 -38.21 -38.31
N VAL A 24 -16.21 -38.27 -38.12
CA VAL A 24 -15.28 -37.23 -38.47
C VAL A 24 -15.11 -37.21 -39.98
N ASN A 25 -15.44 -36.09 -40.60
CA ASN A 25 -15.08 -35.80 -41.99
C ASN A 25 -13.79 -34.93 -41.98
N GLU A 26 -12.67 -35.54 -42.35
CA GLU A 26 -11.42 -34.82 -42.54
C GLU A 26 -11.53 -33.95 -43.82
N ASN A 27 -11.44 -32.63 -43.63
CA ASN A 27 -11.03 -31.71 -44.66
C ASN A 27 -9.87 -30.84 -44.13
N ASN A 28 -8.69 -31.21 -44.53
CA ASN A 28 -7.47 -30.44 -44.42
C ASN A 28 -7.61 -29.14 -45.23
N ASN A 29 -7.75 -28.02 -44.56
CA ASN A 29 -7.28 -26.74 -45.03
C ASN A 29 -6.59 -26.03 -43.87
N GLY A 30 -5.26 -25.85 -44.02
CA GLY A 30 -4.42 -25.17 -43.05
C GLY A 30 -4.81 -23.69 -42.94
N GLU A 31 -5.68 -23.39 -42.00
CA GLU A 31 -5.78 -22.07 -41.38
C GLU A 31 -5.21 -22.22 -39.96
N THR A 32 -4.10 -21.58 -39.75
CA THR A 32 -3.60 -21.30 -38.42
C THR A 32 -4.71 -20.52 -37.68
N ASN A 33 -5.51 -21.24 -36.95
CA ASN A 33 -6.38 -20.64 -35.95
C ASN A 33 -5.47 -19.95 -34.92
N ASN A 34 -5.12 -18.69 -35.20
CA ASN A 34 -4.93 -17.73 -34.15
C ASN A 34 -6.27 -17.67 -33.41
N GLU A 35 -6.48 -18.57 -32.45
CA GLU A 35 -7.40 -18.29 -31.38
C GLU A 35 -6.85 -17.01 -30.75
N ASN A 36 -7.44 -15.89 -31.15
CA ASN A 36 -7.41 -14.67 -30.40
C ASN A 36 -7.94 -15.07 -29.01
N LEU A 37 -7.03 -15.44 -28.12
CA LEU A 37 -7.27 -15.33 -26.71
C LEU A 37 -7.66 -13.88 -26.53
N ASN A 38 -8.96 -13.65 -26.55
CA ASN A 38 -9.57 -12.38 -26.19
C ASN A 38 -9.37 -12.29 -24.68
N LEU A 39 -8.10 -12.09 -24.28
CA LEU A 39 -7.71 -11.78 -22.95
C LEU A 39 -8.45 -10.49 -22.64
N ASP A 40 -9.46 -10.64 -21.81
CA ASP A 40 -10.36 -9.58 -21.44
C ASP A 40 -9.54 -8.48 -20.73
N CYS A 41 -9.03 -7.54 -21.54
CA CYS A 41 -8.41 -6.32 -21.03
C CYS A 41 -9.44 -5.39 -20.39
N SER A 42 -10.71 -5.75 -20.41
CA SER A 42 -11.76 -5.13 -19.62
C SER A 42 -11.64 -5.62 -18.18
N TYR A 43 -10.65 -5.12 -17.45
CA TYR A 43 -10.71 -5.20 -16.01
C TYR A 43 -11.95 -4.43 -15.57
N GLU A 44 -12.94 -5.18 -15.07
CA GLU A 44 -14.03 -4.60 -14.32
C GLU A 44 -13.42 -3.65 -13.29
N ASN A 45 -13.95 -2.43 -13.22
CA ASN A 45 -13.72 -1.54 -12.10
C ASN A 45 -14.22 -2.29 -10.86
N ASN A 46 -13.35 -3.05 -10.24
CA ASN A 46 -13.60 -3.57 -8.91
C ASN A 46 -13.70 -2.32 -8.05
N ASN A 47 -14.93 -1.86 -7.82
CA ASN A 47 -15.22 -0.91 -6.78
C ASN A 47 -14.65 -1.51 -5.52
N VAL A 48 -13.46 -1.07 -5.13
CA VAL A 48 -12.88 -1.42 -3.86
C VAL A 48 -13.80 -0.82 -2.82
N SER A 49 -14.67 -1.64 -2.27
CA SER A 49 -15.47 -1.26 -1.13
C SER A 49 -14.52 -1.07 0.05
N LYS A 50 -14.07 0.15 0.28
CA LYS A 50 -13.29 0.55 1.45
C LYS A 50 -14.18 0.71 2.67
N THR A 51 -15.15 -0.15 2.87
CA THR A 51 -16.05 -0.07 4.02
C THR A 51 -15.65 -1.08 5.08
N PHE A 52 -14.48 -0.88 5.65
CA PHE A 52 -14.23 -1.46 6.95
C PHE A 52 -14.33 -0.34 7.99
N ASP A 53 -15.38 -0.41 8.81
CA ASP A 53 -15.53 0.47 9.96
C ASP A 53 -14.36 0.24 10.92
N CYS A 54 -13.67 1.31 11.33
CA CYS A 54 -12.64 1.22 12.36
C CYS A 54 -13.26 1.36 13.75
N ASN A 55 -14.01 0.35 14.16
CA ASN A 55 -14.75 0.36 15.44
C ASN A 55 -14.12 -0.53 16.51
N VAL A 56 -13.04 -1.26 16.18
CA VAL A 56 -12.36 -2.16 17.11
C VAL A 56 -11.37 -1.35 17.95
N GLN A 57 -11.57 -1.36 19.27
CA GLN A 57 -10.60 -0.85 20.23
C GLN A 57 -9.70 -1.99 20.66
N LEU A 58 -8.39 -1.79 20.57
CA LEU A 58 -7.43 -2.77 21.03
C LEU A 58 -7.25 -2.66 22.54
N GLU A 59 -7.19 -3.81 23.22
CA GLU A 59 -6.91 -3.86 24.67
C GLU A 59 -5.41 -3.69 24.97
N ILE A 60 -4.56 -3.78 23.95
CA ILE A 60 -3.11 -3.62 24.06
C ILE A 60 -2.77 -2.15 23.89
N GLU A 61 -2.02 -1.59 24.84
CA GLU A 61 -1.58 -0.20 24.75
C GLU A 61 -0.51 -0.01 23.66
N SER A 62 -0.62 1.11 22.93
CA SER A 62 0.39 1.59 22.00
C SER A 62 1.66 2.00 22.75
N VAL A 63 2.81 1.56 22.28
CA VAL A 63 4.12 1.94 22.81
C VAL A 63 4.88 2.73 21.75
N PHE A 64 5.28 3.94 22.09
CA PHE A 64 6.17 4.78 21.30
C PHE A 64 7.07 5.58 22.24
N PHE A 65 8.36 5.28 22.25
CA PHE A 65 9.37 6.05 22.95
C PHE A 65 10.44 6.49 21.97
N GLU A 66 10.82 7.75 22.07
CA GLU A 66 11.89 8.34 21.30
C GLU A 66 13.04 8.74 22.23
N THR A 67 14.25 8.38 21.84
CA THR A 67 15.47 8.84 22.48
C THR A 67 16.44 9.38 21.43
N ILE A 68 17.18 10.42 21.81
CA ILE A 68 18.22 11.03 20.96
C ILE A 68 19.54 10.89 21.67
N SER A 69 20.51 10.30 20.98
CA SER A 69 21.87 10.13 21.48
C SER A 69 22.87 10.25 20.37
N ASN A 70 23.84 11.14 20.51
CA ASN A 70 24.81 11.47 19.46
C ASN A 70 24.10 11.87 18.13
N ASP A 71 24.38 11.11 17.06
CA ASP A 71 23.84 11.36 15.72
C ASP A 71 22.65 10.44 15.39
N THR A 72 22.06 9.80 16.39
CA THR A 72 21.02 8.78 16.24
C THR A 72 19.76 9.17 16.97
N ARG A 73 18.63 8.99 16.29
CA ARG A 73 17.29 8.99 16.84
C ARG A 73 16.82 7.54 16.92
N THR A 74 16.48 7.08 18.11
CA THR A 74 16.06 5.69 18.37
C THR A 74 14.61 5.66 18.80
N PHE A 75 13.82 4.79 18.20
CA PHE A 75 12.44 4.53 18.56
C PHE A 75 12.32 3.13 19.19
N THR A 76 11.57 3.03 20.29
CA THR A 76 11.10 1.76 20.84
C THR A 76 9.59 1.72 20.65
N VAL A 77 9.09 0.73 19.92
CA VAL A 77 7.71 0.66 19.46
C VAL A 77 7.15 -0.76 19.52
N ASN A 78 5.81 -0.87 19.50
CA ASN A 78 5.16 -2.16 19.44
C ASN A 78 4.16 -2.33 18.28
N ASN A 79 4.15 -1.43 17.31
CA ASN A 79 3.27 -1.41 16.13
C ASN A 79 1.77 -1.53 16.47
N ILE A 80 1.38 -1.23 17.72
CA ILE A 80 -0.02 -1.14 18.14
C ILE A 80 -0.50 0.29 17.93
N PRO A 81 -1.48 0.53 17.04
CA PRO A 81 -1.99 1.88 16.84
C PRO A 81 -2.71 2.42 18.07
N SER A 82 -2.55 3.72 18.32
CA SER A 82 -3.20 4.40 19.43
C SER A 82 -4.65 4.84 19.14
N HIS A 83 -5.25 4.32 18.06
CA HIS A 83 -6.62 4.60 17.60
C HIS A 83 -7.39 3.30 17.35
N SER A 84 -8.70 3.40 17.09
CA SER A 84 -9.51 2.26 16.69
C SER A 84 -9.12 1.77 15.30
N VAL A 85 -9.22 0.47 15.09
CA VAL A 85 -8.85 -0.25 13.85
C VAL A 85 -10.06 -0.97 13.26
N GLY A 86 -9.92 -1.51 12.06
CA GLY A 86 -10.85 -2.44 11.46
C GLY A 86 -10.84 -3.81 12.15
N GLU A 87 -11.71 -4.69 11.70
CA GLU A 87 -11.74 -6.08 12.16
C GLU A 87 -10.62 -6.88 11.49
N PHE A 88 -9.75 -7.50 12.31
CA PHE A 88 -8.69 -8.40 11.87
C PHE A 88 -8.71 -9.67 12.73
N PRO A 89 -8.60 -10.87 12.08
CA PRO A 89 -8.48 -11.12 10.64
C PRO A 89 -9.77 -10.79 9.87
N ASN A 90 -9.61 -10.49 8.56
CA ASN A 90 -10.74 -10.32 7.64
C ASN A 90 -10.56 -11.16 6.36
N ASN A 91 -11.53 -11.11 5.45
CA ASN A 91 -11.57 -12.01 4.27
C ASN A 91 -10.35 -11.88 3.34
N ALA A 92 -9.70 -10.71 3.30
CA ALA A 92 -8.56 -10.44 2.42
C ALA A 92 -7.24 -10.29 3.19
N ASN A 93 -7.29 -10.19 4.52
CA ASN A 93 -6.11 -10.19 5.41
C ASN A 93 -6.36 -11.14 6.58
N PRO A 94 -5.77 -12.36 6.55
CA PRO A 94 -6.06 -13.43 7.52
C PRO A 94 -5.28 -13.32 8.83
N HIS A 95 -4.59 -12.20 9.08
CA HIS A 95 -3.69 -12.03 10.21
C HIS A 95 -4.34 -11.23 11.33
N SER A 96 -4.01 -11.58 12.58
CA SER A 96 -4.46 -10.84 13.77
C SER A 96 -3.40 -9.85 14.21
N ILE A 97 -3.83 -8.70 14.74
CA ILE A 97 -2.91 -7.71 15.30
C ILE A 97 -2.26 -8.29 16.57
N SER A 98 -0.96 -8.14 16.68
CA SER A 98 -0.18 -8.46 17.88
C SER A 98 0.95 -7.47 18.10
N ALA A 99 1.26 -7.21 19.38
CA ALA A 99 2.35 -6.34 19.74
C ALA A 99 3.69 -6.89 19.25
N GLN A 100 4.50 -6.00 18.70
CA GLN A 100 5.89 -6.23 18.36
C GLN A 100 6.79 -5.70 19.49
N ASP A 101 8.09 -5.97 19.44
CA ASP A 101 9.10 -5.43 20.34
C ASP A 101 10.28 -4.98 19.48
N GLU A 102 10.20 -3.75 18.99
CA GLU A 102 11.11 -3.24 17.99
C GLU A 102 11.87 -2.03 18.51
N THR A 103 13.16 -2.00 18.16
CA THR A 103 14.04 -0.86 18.34
C THR A 103 14.56 -0.45 16.96
N ILE A 104 14.22 0.76 16.54
CA ILE A 104 14.50 1.28 15.20
C ILE A 104 15.40 2.51 15.33
N GLU A 105 16.45 2.58 14.54
CA GLU A 105 17.39 3.69 14.54
C GLU A 105 17.42 4.43 13.21
N ILE A 106 17.38 5.75 13.26
CA ILE A 106 17.55 6.62 12.08
C ILE A 106 18.61 7.68 12.35
N ASN A 107 19.17 8.23 11.26
CA ASN A 107 20.12 9.34 11.35
C ASN A 107 19.42 10.61 11.85
N LEU A 108 19.99 11.26 12.86
CA LEU A 108 19.51 12.55 13.40
C LEU A 108 19.81 13.72 12.46
N HIS A 109 20.83 13.61 11.61
CA HIS A 109 21.31 14.62 10.69
C HIS A 109 21.26 14.11 9.23
N PRO A 110 20.05 13.88 8.68
CA PRO A 110 19.90 13.35 7.35
C PRO A 110 20.50 14.27 6.29
N GLN A 111 20.99 13.67 5.21
CA GLN A 111 21.54 14.37 4.06
C GLN A 111 20.93 13.78 2.78
N GLU A 112 20.65 14.63 1.81
CA GLU A 112 20.24 14.19 0.49
C GLU A 112 21.38 13.42 -0.21
N ALA A 113 21.09 12.25 -0.76
CA ALA A 113 22.07 11.36 -1.40
C ALA A 113 22.35 11.72 -2.87
N GLY A 114 21.62 12.70 -3.43
CA GLY A 114 21.74 13.13 -4.82
C GLY A 114 21.05 12.24 -5.85
N ASN A 115 20.58 11.07 -5.45
CA ASN A 115 19.72 10.18 -6.25
C ASN A 115 18.60 9.64 -5.37
N LEU A 116 17.41 9.46 -5.95
CA LEU A 116 16.28 8.86 -5.25
C LEU A 116 16.50 7.36 -5.05
N THR A 117 16.19 6.87 -3.86
CA THR A 117 16.15 5.44 -3.54
C THR A 117 14.68 4.98 -3.50
N PRO A 118 14.25 4.09 -4.42
CA PRO A 118 12.87 3.61 -4.43
C PRO A 118 12.61 2.66 -3.25
N LEU A 119 11.38 2.68 -2.72
CA LEU A 119 10.91 1.72 -1.72
C LEU A 119 10.69 0.34 -2.33
N GLN A 120 10.52 0.25 -3.64
CA GLN A 120 10.32 -0.96 -4.40
C GLN A 120 11.60 -1.37 -5.12
N SER A 121 11.91 -2.66 -5.12
CA SER A 121 12.94 -3.29 -5.94
C SER A 121 12.30 -4.09 -7.10
N SER A 122 13.14 -4.65 -7.96
CA SER A 122 12.71 -5.59 -9.01
C SER A 122 12.10 -6.89 -8.45
N ASN A 123 12.18 -7.12 -7.13
CA ASN A 123 11.68 -8.33 -6.47
C ASN A 123 10.59 -8.02 -5.42
N GLY A 124 9.99 -6.84 -5.46
CA GLY A 124 8.97 -6.39 -4.53
C GLY A 124 9.43 -5.32 -3.54
N PRO A 125 8.73 -5.14 -2.41
CA PRO A 125 9.07 -4.15 -1.40
C PRO A 125 10.51 -4.31 -0.91
N ALA A 126 11.25 -3.19 -0.86
CA ALA A 126 12.64 -3.16 -0.39
C ALA A 126 12.78 -2.48 0.97
N TYR A 127 11.95 -1.48 1.23
CA TYR A 127 11.94 -0.71 2.48
C TYR A 127 10.53 -0.30 2.87
N ALA A 128 10.21 -0.33 4.17
CA ALA A 128 9.17 0.50 4.73
C ALA A 128 9.61 1.97 4.67
N PHE A 129 8.67 2.89 4.48
CA PHE A 129 9.00 4.31 4.30
C PHE A 129 9.46 4.98 5.59
N GLY A 130 8.87 4.61 6.73
CA GLY A 130 9.18 5.26 7.99
C GLY A 130 8.22 4.89 9.09
N ILE A 131 8.17 5.71 10.15
CA ILE A 131 7.37 5.45 11.33
C ILE A 131 6.60 6.69 11.76
N CYS A 132 5.32 6.52 12.06
CA CYS A 132 4.47 7.54 12.66
C CYS A 132 4.76 7.72 14.16
N LEU A 133 4.45 8.91 14.73
CA LEU A 133 4.65 9.18 16.16
C LEU A 133 3.72 8.37 17.09
N ASN A 134 2.88 7.51 16.55
CA ASN A 134 2.12 6.50 17.29
C ASN A 134 2.75 5.10 17.26
N GLY A 135 3.97 4.98 16.72
CA GLY A 135 4.72 3.73 16.68
C GLY A 135 4.29 2.74 15.59
N VAL A 136 3.52 3.18 14.60
CA VAL A 136 3.08 2.34 13.48
C VAL A 136 3.89 2.67 12.23
N GLU A 137 4.39 1.64 11.56
CA GLU A 137 5.14 1.79 10.30
C GLU A 137 4.26 2.30 9.16
N MET A 138 4.90 3.05 8.27
CA MET A 138 4.40 3.44 6.95
C MET A 138 5.05 2.54 5.90
N ASP A 139 4.30 1.58 5.37
CA ASP A 139 4.76 0.62 4.35
C ASP A 139 3.83 0.66 3.12
N PRO A 140 4.01 1.66 2.23
CA PRO A 140 3.06 1.91 1.15
C PRO A 140 3.14 0.91 -0.01
N VAL A 141 4.21 0.11 -0.12
CA VAL A 141 4.41 -0.78 -1.26
C VAL A 141 3.74 -2.12 -1.02
N ALA A 142 2.75 -2.46 -1.85
CA ALA A 142 2.15 -3.79 -1.81
C ALA A 142 3.13 -4.87 -2.29
N ALA A 143 3.09 -6.05 -1.67
CA ALA A 143 3.87 -7.21 -2.08
C ALA A 143 3.24 -7.98 -3.27
N GLU A 144 2.22 -7.40 -3.91
CA GLU A 144 1.44 -8.00 -4.97
C GLU A 144 1.83 -7.45 -6.34
N PRO A 145 2.64 -8.20 -7.13
CA PRO A 145 2.93 -7.85 -8.52
C PRO A 145 1.76 -8.22 -9.44
N TRP A 146 1.82 -7.77 -10.69
CA TRP A 146 1.03 -8.36 -11.76
C TRP A 146 1.30 -9.87 -11.83
N GLY A 147 0.23 -10.65 -12.02
CA GLY A 147 0.34 -12.10 -12.15
C GLY A 147 0.79 -12.83 -10.89
N LYS A 148 0.60 -12.28 -9.70
CA LYS A 148 0.96 -12.90 -8.41
C LYS A 148 0.48 -14.36 -8.34
N ASN A 149 1.36 -15.25 -7.91
CA ASN A 149 1.18 -16.70 -7.82
C ASN A 149 1.02 -17.41 -9.19
N THR A 150 1.44 -16.79 -10.28
CA THR A 150 1.51 -17.39 -11.60
C THR A 150 2.97 -17.48 -12.08
N SER A 151 3.20 -18.14 -13.22
CA SER A 151 4.53 -18.13 -13.86
C SER A 151 4.91 -16.77 -14.49
N ASN A 152 3.98 -15.80 -14.48
CA ASN A 152 4.12 -14.50 -15.14
C ASN A 152 4.15 -13.36 -14.12
N GLU A 153 4.63 -13.61 -12.90
CA GLU A 153 4.83 -12.52 -11.92
C GLU A 153 5.75 -11.45 -12.49
N ASN A 154 5.29 -10.22 -12.41
CA ASN A 154 6.00 -9.07 -12.96
C ASN A 154 5.98 -7.89 -11.97
N TYR A 155 7.10 -7.70 -11.28
CA TYR A 155 7.28 -6.64 -10.27
C TYR A 155 7.49 -5.24 -10.88
N ASP A 156 7.60 -5.12 -12.21
CA ASP A 156 7.52 -3.81 -12.89
C ASP A 156 6.10 -3.24 -12.82
N TRP A 157 5.12 -4.04 -12.37
CA TRP A 157 3.72 -3.67 -12.19
C TRP A 157 3.21 -4.13 -10.82
N ASN A 158 3.32 -3.25 -9.84
CA ASN A 158 2.83 -3.51 -8.48
C ASN A 158 1.44 -2.94 -8.27
N LEU A 159 0.59 -3.69 -7.56
CA LEU A 159 -0.71 -3.19 -7.13
C LEU A 159 -0.55 -1.93 -6.28
N GLU A 160 -1.37 -0.92 -6.55
CA GLU A 160 -1.54 0.19 -5.61
C GLU A 160 -2.41 -0.30 -4.43
N ALA A 161 -1.83 -0.38 -3.24
CA ALA A 161 -2.47 -1.02 -2.10
C ALA A 161 -3.84 -0.41 -1.77
N THR A 162 -3.93 0.92 -1.83
CA THR A 162 -5.15 1.66 -1.50
C THR A 162 -6.24 1.59 -2.57
N ALA A 163 -5.89 1.14 -3.78
CA ALA A 163 -6.82 0.97 -4.90
C ALA A 163 -7.25 -0.49 -5.10
N ASN A 164 -6.84 -1.41 -4.21
CA ASN A 164 -7.09 -2.84 -4.34
C ASN A 164 -7.68 -3.45 -3.06
N SER A 165 -8.26 -4.66 -3.19
CA SER A 165 -8.86 -5.39 -2.07
C SER A 165 -7.80 -6.18 -1.30
N LEU A 166 -6.91 -5.49 -0.58
CA LEU A 166 -5.87 -6.10 0.25
C LEU A 166 -6.26 -6.21 1.73
N GLY A 167 -7.55 -6.07 2.05
CA GLY A 167 -8.04 -6.16 3.42
C GLY A 167 -7.68 -4.97 4.30
N LEU A 168 -7.42 -3.82 3.69
CA LEU A 168 -7.14 -2.59 4.42
C LEU A 168 -8.37 -2.11 5.20
N ASP A 169 -8.15 -1.59 6.40
CA ASP A 169 -9.17 -0.93 7.18
C ASP A 169 -9.39 0.54 6.77
N CYS A 170 -10.21 1.27 7.52
CA CYS A 170 -10.51 2.66 7.25
C CYS A 170 -9.28 3.60 7.32
N SER A 171 -8.21 3.16 7.98
CA SER A 171 -6.94 3.89 8.08
C SER A 171 -5.95 3.53 6.97
N ASN A 172 -6.40 2.85 5.91
CA ASN A 172 -5.55 2.33 4.85
C ASN A 172 -4.43 1.43 5.38
N ALA A 173 -4.73 0.60 6.37
CA ALA A 173 -3.79 -0.27 7.04
C ALA A 173 -4.27 -1.71 7.08
N HIS A 174 -3.34 -2.64 7.19
CA HIS A 174 -3.63 -4.04 7.47
C HIS A 174 -2.51 -4.69 8.32
N VAL A 175 -2.51 -6.02 8.42
CA VAL A 175 -1.67 -6.76 9.35
C VAL A 175 -0.70 -7.67 8.60
N GLN A 176 0.59 -7.59 8.90
CA GLN A 176 1.61 -8.51 8.41
C GLN A 176 1.43 -9.93 8.99
N PRO A 177 2.04 -10.98 8.38
CA PRO A 177 2.00 -12.33 8.93
C PRO A 177 2.52 -12.48 10.36
N ASN A 178 3.44 -11.60 10.80
CA ASN A 178 3.94 -11.55 12.18
C ASN A 178 3.02 -10.82 13.16
N GLY A 179 1.91 -10.22 12.68
CA GLY A 179 0.97 -9.48 13.49
C GLY A 179 1.20 -7.96 13.54
N ALA A 180 2.21 -7.43 12.86
CA ALA A 180 2.47 -5.99 12.81
C ALA A 180 1.41 -5.26 11.98
N TYR A 181 0.73 -4.31 12.61
CA TYR A 181 -0.18 -3.39 11.93
C TYR A 181 0.63 -2.27 11.28
N HIS A 182 0.35 -1.93 10.00
CA HIS A 182 1.09 -0.93 9.24
C HIS A 182 0.20 -0.19 8.24
N TYR A 183 0.58 1.03 7.89
CA TYR A 183 -0.16 1.89 6.97
C TYR A 183 0.34 1.76 5.54
N HIS A 184 -0.57 1.49 4.59
CA HIS A 184 -0.29 1.53 3.15
C HIS A 184 -0.63 2.88 2.50
N GLY A 185 -1.43 3.70 3.16
CA GLY A 185 -1.85 5.00 2.68
C GLY A 185 -2.09 5.96 3.84
N THR A 186 -2.70 7.09 3.54
CA THR A 186 -3.01 8.14 4.52
C THR A 186 -3.73 7.56 5.74
N PRO A 187 -3.14 7.64 6.94
CA PRO A 187 -3.63 6.96 8.15
C PRO A 187 -4.76 7.75 8.82
N VAL A 188 -5.99 7.61 8.31
CA VAL A 188 -7.14 8.47 8.64
C VAL A 188 -7.38 8.59 10.13
N LYS A 189 -7.47 7.48 10.88
CA LYS A 189 -7.74 7.52 12.32
C LYS A 189 -6.60 8.10 13.15
N TYR A 190 -5.37 7.91 12.70
CA TYR A 190 -4.23 8.56 13.33
C TYR A 190 -4.27 10.08 13.13
N ILE A 191 -4.58 10.55 11.93
CA ILE A 191 -4.74 11.96 11.60
C ILE A 191 -5.91 12.57 12.40
N GLU A 192 -7.07 11.90 12.46
CA GLU A 192 -8.19 12.32 13.29
C GLU A 192 -7.76 12.50 14.75
N LYS A 193 -6.91 11.61 15.27
CA LYS A 193 -6.40 11.70 16.64
C LYS A 193 -5.37 12.82 16.83
N LEU A 194 -4.50 13.05 15.85
CA LEU A 194 -3.61 14.21 15.84
C LEU A 194 -4.38 15.52 15.82
N ASN A 195 -5.61 15.50 15.25
CA ASN A 195 -6.51 16.64 15.12
C ASN A 195 -5.78 17.91 14.62
N PRO A 196 -5.07 17.84 13.46
CA PRO A 196 -4.26 18.95 13.00
C PRO A 196 -5.16 20.16 12.69
N PRO A 197 -4.82 21.36 13.19
CA PRO A 197 -5.50 22.56 12.73
C PRO A 197 -5.35 22.73 11.21
N ALA A 198 -6.41 23.16 10.54
CA ALA A 198 -6.44 23.26 9.06
C ALA A 198 -5.41 24.23 8.45
N ASN A 199 -4.71 25.00 9.29
CA ASN A 199 -3.75 26.02 8.89
C ASN A 199 -2.39 25.87 9.59
N GLU A 200 -2.09 24.68 10.08
CA GLU A 200 -0.81 24.40 10.73
C GLU A 200 -0.12 23.19 10.10
N MET A 201 1.20 23.23 10.08
CA MET A 201 2.01 22.06 9.75
C MET A 201 2.08 21.15 10.98
N VAL A 202 1.78 19.86 10.80
CA VAL A 202 1.84 18.89 11.91
C VAL A 202 2.81 17.77 11.53
N LEU A 203 3.84 17.63 12.34
CA LEU A 203 4.77 16.49 12.26
C LEU A 203 4.00 15.23 12.61
N MET A 204 4.01 14.25 11.70
CA MET A 204 3.32 13.00 11.89
C MET A 204 4.25 11.79 12.06
N GLY A 205 5.51 11.93 11.71
CA GLY A 205 6.46 10.82 11.75
C GLY A 205 7.82 11.19 11.21
N TRP A 206 8.63 10.15 11.01
CA TRP A 206 9.97 10.21 10.49
C TRP A 206 10.14 9.17 9.38
N ALA A 207 10.75 9.58 8.27
CA ALA A 207 11.13 8.67 7.21
C ALA A 207 12.39 7.87 7.61
N ALA A 208 12.59 6.72 6.99
CA ALA A 208 13.72 5.84 7.27
C ALA A 208 15.09 6.50 7.01
N ASP A 209 15.17 7.49 6.15
CA ASP A 209 16.37 8.27 5.88
C ASP A 209 16.60 9.43 6.87
N GLY A 210 15.71 9.58 7.87
CA GLY A 210 15.83 10.55 8.95
C GLY A 210 15.11 11.87 8.75
N PHE A 211 14.60 12.16 7.56
CA PHE A 211 13.85 13.39 7.31
C PHE A 211 12.44 13.35 7.94
N PRO A 212 11.93 14.52 8.39
CA PRO A 212 10.59 14.61 8.99
C PRO A 212 9.49 14.42 7.94
N VAL A 213 8.37 13.88 8.42
CA VAL A 213 7.17 13.62 7.62
C VAL A 213 6.00 14.44 8.19
N TYR A 214 5.36 15.24 7.34
CA TYR A 214 4.21 16.08 7.69
C TYR A 214 2.95 15.60 6.97
N TYR A 215 1.80 15.95 7.53
CA TYR A 215 0.53 15.66 6.89
C TYR A 215 0.00 16.90 6.15
N SER A 216 -0.11 16.74 4.83
CA SER A 216 -0.87 17.54 3.86
C SER A 216 -0.62 19.06 3.81
N TYR A 217 -0.20 19.71 4.88
CA TYR A 217 -0.08 21.17 4.97
C TYR A 217 1.39 21.63 5.01
N GLY A 218 1.62 22.84 4.45
CA GLY A 218 2.90 23.52 4.50
C GLY A 218 2.78 24.98 4.14
N TYR A 219 3.81 25.74 4.40
CA TYR A 219 3.88 27.17 4.05
C TYR A 219 3.72 27.36 2.54
N SER A 220 2.92 28.33 2.10
CA SER A 220 2.71 28.63 0.68
C SER A 220 4.01 29.05 -0.02
N SER A 221 4.90 29.74 0.72
CA SER A 221 6.30 29.98 0.34
C SER A 221 7.18 29.07 1.20
N ALA A 222 7.83 28.09 0.61
CA ALA A 222 8.55 27.03 1.33
C ALA A 222 9.59 27.55 2.33
N ASN A 223 10.23 28.69 2.06
CA ASN A 223 11.29 29.27 2.88
C ASN A 223 10.82 30.45 3.76
N ASP A 224 9.50 30.66 3.89
CA ASP A 224 8.93 31.78 4.65
C ASP A 224 7.87 31.25 5.65
N ASN A 225 8.27 31.13 6.90
CA ASN A 225 7.38 30.69 8.00
C ASN A 225 6.32 31.71 8.42
N THR A 226 6.32 32.90 7.78
CA THR A 226 5.27 33.90 7.95
C THR A 226 4.22 33.87 6.84
N SER A 227 4.46 33.07 5.78
CA SER A 227 3.50 32.89 4.71
C SER A 227 2.32 32.03 5.16
N GLU A 228 1.20 32.14 4.43
CA GLU A 228 0.02 31.33 4.69
C GLU A 228 0.34 29.84 4.62
N VAL A 229 -0.22 29.06 5.54
CA VAL A 229 -0.19 27.60 5.45
C VAL A 229 -1.34 27.12 4.54
N LYS A 230 -1.02 26.27 3.58
CA LYS A 230 -1.98 25.69 2.64
C LYS A 230 -1.83 24.18 2.54
N SER A 231 -2.84 23.49 2.03
CA SER A 231 -2.69 22.12 1.59
C SER A 231 -1.72 22.03 0.41
N LEU A 232 -0.70 21.20 0.55
CA LEU A 232 0.30 20.93 -0.48
C LEU A 232 -0.19 19.81 -1.40
N LYS A 233 0.01 20.00 -2.69
CA LYS A 233 -0.43 19.04 -3.70
C LYS A 233 0.73 18.23 -4.22
N SER A 234 0.50 16.94 -4.36
CA SER A 234 1.38 16.04 -5.08
C SER A 234 1.53 16.47 -6.55
N SER A 235 2.70 16.21 -7.12
CA SER A 235 2.96 16.39 -8.55
C SER A 235 2.75 15.11 -9.36
N TYR A 236 2.08 14.11 -8.79
CA TYR A 236 1.66 12.91 -9.50
C TYR A 236 0.26 13.06 -10.09
N ARG A 237 0.04 12.41 -11.21
CA ARG A 237 -1.29 12.27 -11.82
C ARG A 237 -1.46 10.87 -12.40
N LEU A 238 -2.70 10.47 -12.57
CA LEU A 238 -3.05 9.28 -13.34
C LEU A 238 -2.68 9.51 -14.82
N LYS A 239 -1.99 8.53 -15.44
CA LYS A 239 -1.71 8.52 -16.87
C LYS A 239 -3.00 8.45 -17.67
N SER A 240 -2.99 8.97 -18.89
CA SER A 240 -4.10 8.85 -19.83
C SER A 240 -3.83 7.76 -20.88
N GLY A 241 -4.90 7.11 -21.37
CA GLY A 241 -4.82 6.05 -22.36
C GLY A 241 -4.63 4.66 -21.77
N ASN A 242 -4.03 3.75 -22.54
CA ASN A 242 -3.92 2.35 -22.17
C ASN A 242 -2.51 1.97 -21.73
N ARG A 243 -2.43 1.01 -20.81
CA ARG A 243 -1.19 0.32 -20.45
C ARG A 243 -0.61 -0.37 -21.65
N PRO A 244 0.73 -0.45 -21.80
CA PRO A 244 1.39 -1.06 -22.96
C PRO A 244 1.41 -2.59 -22.92
N GLY A 245 0.94 -3.22 -21.85
CA GLY A 245 1.01 -4.66 -21.66
C GLY A 245 0.10 -5.46 -22.59
N ASP A 246 0.38 -6.75 -22.66
CA ASP A 246 -0.31 -7.74 -23.50
C ASP A 246 -1.43 -8.49 -22.74
N GLY A 247 -1.61 -8.23 -21.45
CA GLY A 247 -2.54 -8.93 -20.56
C GLY A 247 -2.03 -10.32 -20.12
N ILE A 248 -0.81 -10.72 -20.51
CA ILE A 248 -0.17 -11.99 -20.15
C ILE A 248 1.09 -11.74 -19.33
N SER A 249 2.06 -11.02 -19.88
CA SER A 249 3.33 -10.70 -19.24
C SER A 249 3.31 -9.36 -18.48
N ALA A 250 2.35 -8.50 -18.82
CA ALA A 250 2.12 -7.21 -18.19
C ALA A 250 0.64 -6.81 -18.30
N PRO A 251 0.12 -5.95 -17.41
CA PRO A 251 -1.29 -5.54 -17.45
C PRO A 251 -1.58 -4.71 -18.70
N CYS A 252 -2.76 -4.93 -19.29
CA CYS A 252 -3.33 -4.12 -20.37
C CYS A 252 -4.55 -3.31 -19.91
N GLY A 253 -5.28 -2.67 -20.82
CA GLY A 253 -6.44 -1.84 -20.53
C GLY A 253 -6.06 -0.43 -20.10
N GLU A 254 -7.05 0.37 -19.75
CA GLU A 254 -6.84 1.78 -19.37
C GLU A 254 -6.09 1.93 -18.04
N TYR A 255 -5.32 3.00 -17.92
CA TYR A 255 -4.77 3.44 -16.66
C TYR A 255 -5.90 3.86 -15.73
N ASN A 256 -6.08 3.19 -14.60
CA ASN A 256 -7.19 3.41 -13.68
C ASN A 256 -6.78 3.48 -12.21
N GLY A 257 -5.47 3.55 -11.94
CA GLY A 257 -4.91 3.62 -10.59
C GLY A 257 -4.76 2.28 -9.89
N LYS A 258 -5.01 1.16 -10.58
CA LYS A 258 -4.86 -0.19 -10.00
C LYS A 258 -3.41 -0.52 -9.67
N TYR A 259 -2.47 0.00 -10.44
CA TYR A 259 -1.03 -0.21 -10.26
C TYR A 259 -0.34 1.11 -9.94
N VAL A 260 0.73 1.05 -9.16
CA VAL A 260 1.60 2.20 -8.88
C VAL A 260 2.05 2.85 -10.19
N GLN A 261 2.36 2.02 -11.20
CA GLN A 261 2.82 2.45 -12.53
C GLN A 261 1.75 3.09 -13.42
N ASP A 262 0.51 3.11 -12.96
CA ASP A 262 -0.56 3.89 -13.61
C ASP A 262 -0.38 5.39 -13.42
N TYR A 263 0.42 5.79 -12.44
CA TYR A 263 0.70 7.18 -12.15
C TYR A 263 2.03 7.63 -12.76
N GLU A 264 2.14 8.92 -13.01
CA GLU A 264 3.35 9.58 -13.47
C GLU A 264 3.60 10.84 -12.67
N TYR A 265 4.88 11.09 -12.37
CA TYR A 265 5.34 12.38 -11.85
C TYR A 265 5.40 13.40 -13.00
N VAL A 266 4.92 14.61 -12.73
CA VAL A 266 4.99 15.74 -13.67
C VAL A 266 5.56 16.95 -12.92
N GLU A 267 6.76 17.33 -13.25
CA GLU A 267 7.44 18.46 -12.61
C GLU A 267 6.59 19.73 -12.68
N GLY A 268 6.38 20.36 -11.52
CA GLY A 268 5.62 21.60 -11.40
C GLY A 268 4.09 21.45 -11.50
N LEU A 269 3.56 20.24 -11.54
CA LEU A 269 2.11 20.01 -11.52
C LEU A 269 1.49 20.40 -10.17
N GLY A 270 2.19 20.07 -9.08
CA GLY A 270 1.82 20.36 -7.69
C GLY A 270 2.89 21.19 -6.98
N ASP A 271 2.95 21.05 -5.67
CA ASP A 271 3.86 21.76 -4.77
C ASP A 271 5.09 20.91 -4.39
N LEU A 272 5.04 19.60 -4.67
CA LEU A 272 5.97 18.60 -4.19
C LEU A 272 6.78 18.00 -5.34
N ASP A 273 7.98 17.53 -5.02
CA ASP A 273 8.88 16.84 -5.96
C ASP A 273 8.50 15.37 -6.20
N GLU A 274 9.34 14.64 -6.92
CA GLU A 274 9.12 13.22 -7.25
C GLU A 274 9.10 12.32 -5.99
N ALA A 275 9.81 12.70 -4.93
CA ALA A 275 9.74 11.98 -3.66
C ALA A 275 8.57 12.43 -2.76
N ASN A 276 7.64 13.21 -3.29
CA ASN A 276 6.50 13.80 -2.58
C ASN A 276 6.92 14.61 -1.36
N GLY A 277 7.97 15.39 -1.52
CA GLY A 277 8.55 16.28 -0.51
C GLY A 277 9.00 17.60 -1.10
N ARG A 278 9.66 18.40 -0.30
CA ARG A 278 10.34 19.63 -0.72
C ARG A 278 11.27 20.15 0.37
N THR A 279 12.23 21.00 0.01
CA THR A 279 13.06 21.73 0.95
C THR A 279 12.38 23.03 1.38
N GLY A 280 12.40 23.31 2.68
CA GLY A 280 11.81 24.52 3.23
C GLY A 280 11.87 24.57 4.76
N VAL A 281 11.30 25.63 5.34
CA VAL A 281 11.18 25.79 6.79
C VAL A 281 9.95 25.08 7.31
N THR A 282 10.05 24.55 8.53
CA THR A 282 8.94 23.94 9.26
C THR A 282 8.94 24.41 10.70
N PRO A 283 7.89 24.16 11.51
CA PRO A 283 7.89 24.52 12.93
C PRO A 283 9.09 23.95 13.70
N GLU A 284 9.45 22.68 13.44
CA GLU A 284 10.57 21.98 14.11
C GLU A 284 11.93 22.34 13.49
N PHE A 285 11.95 22.80 12.23
CA PHE A 285 13.17 23.14 11.50
C PHE A 285 13.11 24.57 10.93
N PRO A 286 13.21 25.61 11.77
CA PRO A 286 13.06 27.00 11.33
C PRO A 286 14.21 27.48 10.45
N ASN A 287 15.32 26.76 10.40
CA ASN A 287 16.45 27.04 9.51
C ASN A 287 16.36 26.32 8.16
N GLY A 288 15.29 25.53 7.97
CA GLY A 288 15.07 24.75 6.77
C GLY A 288 15.59 23.30 6.87
N THR A 289 14.88 22.43 6.21
CA THR A 289 15.23 21.01 5.99
C THR A 289 14.49 20.52 4.75
N TYR A 290 14.92 19.42 4.19
CA TYR A 290 14.02 18.65 3.34
C TYR A 290 12.96 17.97 4.23
N TYR A 291 11.73 17.88 3.76
CA TYR A 291 10.65 17.16 4.45
C TYR A 291 9.71 16.51 3.47
N TYR A 292 9.18 15.34 3.87
CA TYR A 292 8.16 14.62 3.13
C TYR A 292 6.77 15.05 3.55
N VAL A 293 5.81 14.86 2.64
CA VAL A 293 4.40 15.16 2.89
C VAL A 293 3.56 13.94 2.54
N VAL A 294 2.79 13.47 3.52
CA VAL A 294 1.70 12.53 3.27
C VAL A 294 0.51 13.31 2.73
N THR A 295 0.02 12.93 1.56
CA THR A 295 -1.07 13.60 0.85
C THR A 295 -2.32 12.73 0.81
N ASP A 296 -3.49 13.33 0.58
CA ASP A 296 -4.75 12.59 0.42
C ASP A 296 -4.83 11.90 -0.96
N GLU A 297 -4.16 12.50 -1.95
CA GLU A 297 -4.06 11.98 -3.30
C GLU A 297 -2.78 11.12 -3.44
N PHE A 298 -2.71 10.31 -4.52
CA PHE A 298 -1.50 9.54 -4.82
C PHE A 298 -0.23 10.46 -4.82
N PRO A 299 0.86 10.01 -4.22
CA PRO A 299 1.16 8.67 -3.69
C PRO A 299 0.64 8.39 -2.27
N GLY A 300 -0.02 9.33 -1.60
CA GLY A 300 -0.35 9.22 -0.20
C GLY A 300 0.94 9.25 0.63
N ILE A 301 1.43 8.09 1.06
CA ILE A 301 2.77 7.93 1.62
C ILE A 301 3.80 7.93 0.47
N PRO A 302 4.92 8.66 0.57
CA PRO A 302 5.96 8.73 -0.46
C PRO A 302 6.52 7.38 -0.90
N ARG A 303 7.04 7.30 -2.14
CA ARG A 303 7.55 6.05 -2.76
C ARG A 303 9.07 6.04 -2.93
N TYR A 304 9.75 7.12 -2.55
CA TYR A 304 11.19 7.28 -2.69
C TYR A 304 11.78 7.96 -1.46
N PHE A 305 13.06 7.68 -1.20
CA PHE A 305 13.88 8.44 -0.29
C PHE A 305 14.80 9.39 -1.06
N VAL A 306 15.00 10.58 -0.52
CA VAL A 306 16.03 11.53 -1.01
C VAL A 306 17.37 11.31 -0.32
N GLY A 307 17.36 10.75 0.90
CA GLY A 307 18.54 10.39 1.68
C GLY A 307 18.82 8.88 1.65
N THR A 308 19.73 8.44 2.50
CA THR A 308 20.07 7.02 2.66
C THR A 308 19.21 6.43 3.77
N PRO A 309 18.30 5.47 3.47
CA PRO A 309 17.44 4.87 4.47
C PRO A 309 18.22 3.99 5.45
N SER A 310 17.77 3.98 6.69
CA SER A 310 18.25 3.04 7.71
C SER A 310 17.94 1.59 7.31
N LYS A 311 18.88 0.70 7.59
CA LYS A 311 18.72 -0.74 7.36
C LYS A 311 17.58 -1.35 8.19
N ASP A 312 17.19 -0.70 9.30
CA ASP A 312 16.14 -1.20 10.20
C ASP A 312 14.75 -1.16 9.55
N PHE A 313 14.59 -0.40 8.46
CA PHE A 313 13.39 -0.38 7.63
C PHE A 313 13.47 -1.28 6.39
N LYS A 314 14.55 -2.06 6.25
CA LYS A 314 14.71 -2.92 5.09
C LYS A 314 13.77 -4.13 5.18
N LEU A 315 13.01 -4.36 4.12
CA LEU A 315 12.10 -5.48 3.99
C LEU A 315 12.75 -6.65 3.24
N GLY A 316 12.28 -7.88 3.51
CA GLY A 316 12.79 -9.08 2.88
C GLY A 316 14.01 -9.68 3.59
N PRO A 317 14.53 -10.83 3.09
CA PRO A 317 15.67 -11.48 3.69
C PRO A 317 16.91 -10.59 3.58
N ASN A 318 17.63 -10.48 4.72
CA ASN A 318 18.93 -9.81 4.82
C ASN A 318 19.98 -10.51 3.97
#